data_2513125e81a7b73e6069a122d56afdd2
#
_entry.id   2513125e81a7b73e6069a122d56afdd2
#
_cell.length_a   1.000
_cell.length_b   1.000
_cell.length_c   1.000
_cell.angle_alpha   90.00
_cell.angle_beta   90.00
_cell.angle_gamma   90.00
#
_symmetry.space_group_name_H-M   'P 1'
#
loop_
_entity.id
_entity.type
_entity.pdbx_description
1 polymer ?
#
loop_
_entity_poly.entity_id
_entity_poly.type
_entity_poly.pdbx_seq_one_letter_code
_entity_poly.pdbx_strand_id
1 'polypeptide(L)'
;MSWETVIGLEVHAQLSTNTKLFSSASTKFGSEPNTQVDLVDLGLPGVLPVVNKDAFKKAIRFGLAIDADINQESSFDRKNYFYPDLPKGYQITQMTKPIVEGGSIEIDVDGDKKTINITRAHLEEDAGKSIHDAYPDKSVIDLNRAGTPLLEIVSCLLYTSPSPRDQ
;
A
#
# COMPACT_ATOMS: atom_id res chain seq x y z
N MET A 1 13.08 -32.01 -17.23
CA MET A 1 12.35 -31.08 -16.37
C MET A 1 12.10 -29.83 -17.17
N SER A 2 10.84 -29.41 -17.34
CA SER A 2 10.48 -28.13 -17.94
C SER A 2 10.39 -27.08 -16.84
N TRP A 3 10.93 -25.88 -17.10
CA TRP A 3 10.74 -24.73 -16.22
C TRP A 3 9.38 -24.07 -16.53
N GLU A 4 8.67 -23.67 -15.49
CA GLU A 4 7.44 -22.90 -15.59
C GLU A 4 7.66 -21.52 -14.98
N THR A 5 7.26 -20.47 -15.68
CA THR A 5 7.34 -19.10 -15.17
C THR A 5 6.06 -18.77 -14.39
N VAL A 6 6.22 -18.36 -13.14
CA VAL A 6 5.13 -17.94 -12.25
C VAL A 6 5.39 -16.51 -11.80
N ILE A 7 4.41 -15.63 -12.00
CA ILE A 7 4.52 -14.20 -11.69
C ILE A 7 3.41 -13.81 -10.73
N GLY A 8 3.76 -13.19 -9.60
CA GLY A 8 2.82 -12.49 -8.71
C GLY A 8 3.07 -10.98 -8.81
N LEU A 9 2.02 -10.19 -8.79
CA LEU A 9 2.10 -8.74 -8.80
C LEU A 9 1.58 -8.18 -7.48
N GLU A 10 2.35 -7.29 -6.89
CA GLU A 10 1.97 -6.43 -5.78
C GLU A 10 2.09 -4.98 -6.23
N VAL A 11 0.99 -4.25 -6.20
CA VAL A 11 0.91 -2.88 -6.70
C VAL A 11 0.55 -1.95 -5.55
N HIS A 12 1.39 -0.95 -5.29
CA HIS A 12 1.13 0.09 -4.31
C HIS A 12 0.56 1.33 -5.01
N ALA A 13 -0.68 1.66 -4.70
CA ALA A 13 -1.35 2.85 -5.19
C ALA A 13 -1.48 3.90 -4.08
N GLN A 14 -0.84 5.06 -4.25
CA GLN A 14 -1.06 6.19 -3.35
C GLN A 14 -2.49 6.72 -3.51
N LEU A 15 -3.20 6.84 -2.40
CA LEU A 15 -4.56 7.35 -2.40
C LEU A 15 -4.55 8.88 -2.32
N SER A 16 -5.26 9.53 -3.23
CA SER A 16 -5.38 10.99 -3.32
C SER A 16 -6.26 11.57 -2.22
N THR A 17 -5.79 11.49 -0.96
CA THR A 17 -6.42 12.14 0.20
C THR A 17 -5.76 13.48 0.49
N ASN A 18 -6.42 14.36 1.22
CA ASN A 18 -5.84 15.66 1.61
C ASN A 18 -4.87 15.53 2.79
N THR A 19 -5.05 14.49 3.61
CA THR A 19 -4.24 14.21 4.79
C THR A 19 -3.74 12.76 4.77
N LYS A 20 -2.74 12.48 5.56
CA LYS A 20 -2.14 11.15 5.71
C LYS A 20 -3.13 10.13 6.30
N LEU A 21 -2.72 8.86 6.34
CA LEU A 21 -3.61 7.76 6.77
C LEU A 21 -3.99 7.89 8.25
N PHE A 22 -3.05 8.31 9.11
CA PHE A 22 -3.22 8.37 10.56
C PHE A 22 -2.91 9.71 11.19
N SER A 23 -2.57 10.71 10.39
CA SER A 23 -2.23 12.05 10.87
C SER A 23 -2.90 13.15 10.06
N SER A 24 -2.87 14.37 10.59
CA SER A 24 -3.43 15.55 9.94
C SER A 24 -2.48 16.19 8.92
N ALA A 25 -1.24 15.71 8.81
CA ALA A 25 -0.27 16.24 7.88
C ALA A 25 -0.74 16.12 6.42
N SER A 26 -0.40 17.10 5.61
CA SER A 26 -0.80 17.17 4.21
C SER A 26 -0.11 16.08 3.37
N THR A 27 -0.79 15.61 2.33
CA THR A 27 -0.23 14.72 1.30
C THR A 27 0.15 15.44 0.02
N LYS A 28 0.18 16.78 0.03
CA LYS A 28 0.47 17.59 -1.17
C LYS A 28 1.89 17.29 -1.68
N PHE A 29 1.99 16.90 -2.94
CA PHE A 29 3.28 16.65 -3.59
C PHE A 29 4.06 17.94 -3.84
N GLY A 30 5.40 17.86 -3.77
CA GLY A 30 6.32 18.94 -4.15
C GLY A 30 6.54 20.03 -3.09
N SER A 31 6.19 19.76 -1.83
CA SER A 31 6.54 20.65 -0.70
C SER A 31 8.01 20.46 -0.30
N GLU A 32 8.58 21.50 0.35
CA GLU A 32 9.94 21.42 0.91
C GLU A 32 10.09 20.21 1.84
N PRO A 33 11.24 19.54 1.85
CA PRO A 33 11.48 18.35 2.67
C PRO A 33 11.15 18.56 4.15
N ASN A 34 10.52 17.56 4.74
CA ASN A 34 10.17 17.51 6.17
C ASN A 34 9.23 18.65 6.67
N THR A 35 8.45 19.27 5.76
CA THR A 35 7.46 20.29 6.13
C THR A 35 6.05 19.76 6.31
N GLN A 36 5.80 18.52 5.91
CA GLN A 36 4.51 17.84 6.01
C GLN A 36 4.63 16.59 6.90
N VAL A 37 4.95 16.81 8.16
CA VAL A 37 5.22 15.75 9.14
C VAL A 37 4.46 16.07 10.43
N ASP A 38 3.76 15.07 10.96
CA ASP A 38 3.05 15.13 12.24
C ASP A 38 3.78 14.27 13.29
N LEU A 39 3.47 14.48 14.56
CA LEU A 39 4.03 13.69 15.67
C LEU A 39 3.72 12.20 15.54
N VAL A 40 2.57 11.85 14.95
CA VAL A 40 2.18 10.46 14.64
C VAL A 40 3.13 9.87 13.60
N ASP A 41 3.48 10.62 12.55
CA ASP A 41 4.38 10.16 11.50
C ASP A 41 5.80 9.91 12.04
N LEU A 42 6.20 10.69 13.03
CA LEU A 42 7.49 10.56 13.73
C LEU A 42 7.51 9.44 14.79
N GLY A 43 6.35 8.91 15.15
CA GLY A 43 6.24 7.89 16.20
C GLY A 43 6.62 8.37 17.59
N LEU A 44 6.30 9.62 17.92
CA LEU A 44 6.61 10.16 19.24
C LEU A 44 5.82 9.45 20.35
N PRO A 45 6.37 9.34 21.56
CA PRO A 45 5.68 8.70 22.68
C PRO A 45 4.31 9.32 22.97
N GLY A 46 3.30 8.47 23.18
CA GLY A 46 1.94 8.89 23.55
C GLY A 46 1.03 9.26 22.39
N VAL A 47 1.49 9.27 21.16
CA VAL A 47 0.62 9.49 20.00
C VAL A 47 -0.23 8.25 19.70
N LEU A 48 -1.49 8.49 19.30
CA LEU A 48 -2.42 7.44 18.88
C LEU A 48 -2.90 7.73 17.45
N PRO A 49 -2.76 6.76 16.54
CA PRO A 49 -3.24 6.92 15.17
C PRO A 49 -4.76 6.94 15.11
N VAL A 50 -5.32 7.84 14.28
CA VAL A 50 -6.74 7.88 13.95
C VAL A 50 -6.88 7.79 12.45
N VAL A 51 -7.57 6.76 11.98
CA VAL A 51 -7.63 6.46 10.55
C VAL A 51 -8.39 7.50 9.74
N ASN A 52 -7.85 7.82 8.56
CA ASN A 52 -8.47 8.72 7.59
C ASN A 52 -9.66 8.02 6.89
N LYS A 53 -10.86 8.55 7.12
CA LYS A 53 -12.10 8.02 6.53
C LYS A 53 -12.10 8.02 5.00
N ASP A 54 -11.44 8.99 4.36
CA ASP A 54 -11.40 9.08 2.90
C ASP A 54 -10.53 7.99 2.27
N ALA A 55 -9.49 7.53 2.98
CA ALA A 55 -8.70 6.37 2.55
C ALA A 55 -9.58 5.11 2.51
N PHE A 56 -10.39 4.86 3.54
CA PHE A 56 -11.37 3.76 3.55
C PHE A 56 -12.35 3.85 2.39
N LYS A 57 -12.94 5.02 2.15
CA LYS A 57 -13.88 5.20 1.04
C LYS A 57 -13.25 4.89 -0.32
N LYS A 58 -11.97 5.24 -0.50
CA LYS A 58 -11.26 4.97 -1.76
C LYS A 58 -10.97 3.47 -1.90
N ALA A 59 -10.56 2.78 -0.84
CA ALA A 59 -10.38 1.34 -0.83
C ALA A 59 -11.68 0.59 -1.14
N ILE A 60 -12.80 0.98 -0.54
CA ILE A 60 -14.13 0.43 -0.83
C ILE A 60 -14.51 0.63 -2.30
N ARG A 61 -14.28 1.85 -2.84
CA ARG A 61 -14.56 2.12 -4.26
C ARG A 61 -13.73 1.23 -5.19
N PHE A 62 -12.46 1.00 -4.86
CA PHE A 62 -11.62 0.07 -5.60
C PHE A 62 -12.21 -1.34 -5.57
N GLY A 63 -12.53 -1.87 -4.37
CA GLY A 63 -13.10 -3.19 -4.22
C GLY A 63 -14.42 -3.37 -5.00
N LEU A 64 -15.31 -2.38 -4.96
CA LEU A 64 -16.55 -2.41 -5.75
C LEU A 64 -16.28 -2.37 -7.25
N ALA A 65 -15.24 -1.69 -7.71
CA ALA A 65 -14.91 -1.58 -9.13
C ALA A 65 -14.36 -2.88 -9.72
N ILE A 66 -13.82 -3.78 -8.91
CA ILE A 66 -13.28 -5.08 -9.31
C ILE A 66 -14.18 -6.25 -8.90
N ASP A 67 -15.41 -5.96 -8.47
CA ASP A 67 -16.39 -6.95 -7.99
C ASP A 67 -15.86 -7.83 -6.84
N ALA A 68 -15.16 -7.20 -5.91
CA ALA A 68 -14.58 -7.84 -4.73
C ALA A 68 -15.51 -7.80 -3.51
N ASP A 69 -15.25 -8.68 -2.55
CA ASP A 69 -15.89 -8.65 -1.24
C ASP A 69 -15.31 -7.51 -0.38
N ILE A 70 -16.20 -6.71 0.22
CA ILE A 70 -15.84 -5.65 1.16
C ILE A 70 -16.08 -6.13 2.59
N ASN A 71 -15.00 -6.28 3.34
CA ASN A 71 -15.07 -6.71 4.73
C ASN A 71 -15.69 -5.61 5.60
N GLN A 72 -16.79 -5.95 6.30
CA GLN A 72 -17.48 -5.03 7.22
C GLN A 72 -16.67 -4.79 8.50
N GLU A 73 -15.77 -5.70 8.83
CA GLU A 73 -14.81 -5.60 9.92
C GLU A 73 -13.40 -5.77 9.35
N SER A 74 -12.57 -4.76 9.53
CA SER A 74 -11.15 -4.81 9.18
C SER A 74 -10.29 -4.37 10.35
N SER A 75 -9.04 -4.82 10.40
CA SER A 75 -8.10 -4.48 11.46
C SER A 75 -6.77 -4.03 10.89
N PHE A 76 -6.06 -3.23 11.68
CA PHE A 76 -4.69 -2.86 11.38
C PHE A 76 -3.73 -3.65 12.27
N ASP A 77 -2.65 -4.07 11.66
CA ASP A 77 -1.55 -4.80 12.27
C ASP A 77 -0.26 -3.95 12.17
N ARG A 78 0.78 -4.34 12.88
CA ARG A 78 2.10 -3.71 12.81
C ARG A 78 3.08 -4.63 12.11
N LYS A 79 3.60 -4.17 10.97
CA LYS A 79 4.71 -4.81 10.25
C LYS A 79 6.02 -4.19 10.75
N ASN A 80 6.72 -4.89 11.63
CA ASN A 80 7.93 -4.37 12.24
C ASN A 80 9.14 -4.53 11.31
N TYR A 81 9.80 -3.43 11.01
CA TYR A 81 11.09 -3.39 10.32
C TYR A 81 11.77 -2.05 10.59
N PHE A 82 13.10 -2.00 10.46
CA PHE A 82 13.89 -0.84 10.82
C PHE A 82 14.55 -0.25 9.58
N TYR A 83 14.10 0.95 9.21
CA TYR A 83 14.66 1.74 8.13
C TYR A 83 14.69 3.21 8.53
N PRO A 84 15.70 4.01 8.08
CA PRO A 84 15.81 5.42 8.45
C PRO A 84 14.60 6.27 8.06
N ASP A 85 13.90 5.92 6.98
CA ASP A 85 12.70 6.59 6.49
C ASP A 85 11.40 6.08 7.13
N LEU A 86 11.50 5.17 8.09
CA LEU A 86 10.39 4.69 8.91
C LEU A 86 10.71 4.89 10.41
N PRO A 87 10.59 6.12 10.93
CA PRO A 87 11.07 6.46 12.27
C PRO A 87 10.38 5.72 13.39
N LYS A 88 9.16 5.23 13.19
CA LYS A 88 8.41 4.40 14.15
C LYS A 88 9.01 3.00 14.34
N GLY A 89 9.80 2.49 13.38
CA GLY A 89 10.28 1.11 13.37
C GLY A 89 9.20 0.07 13.03
N TYR A 90 8.02 0.51 12.63
CA TYR A 90 6.93 -0.34 12.13
C TYR A 90 6.07 0.42 11.13
N GLN A 91 5.48 -0.32 10.20
CA GLN A 91 4.45 0.16 9.28
C GLN A 91 3.09 -0.37 9.75
N ILE A 92 2.08 0.49 9.77
CA ILE A 92 0.70 0.06 10.01
C ILE A 92 0.12 -0.41 8.69
N THR A 93 -0.37 -1.63 8.66
CA THR A 93 -0.91 -2.32 7.49
C THR A 93 -2.11 -3.20 7.89
N GLN A 94 -2.72 -3.89 6.95
CA GLN A 94 -3.79 -4.86 7.23
C GLN A 94 -3.34 -6.26 6.78
N MET A 95 -3.03 -7.16 7.72
CA MET A 95 -2.54 -8.50 7.41
C MET A 95 -3.64 -9.56 7.50
N THR A 96 -4.34 -9.58 8.64
CA THR A 96 -5.31 -10.64 8.98
C THR A 96 -6.73 -10.34 8.52
N LYS A 97 -7.12 -9.06 8.49
CA LYS A 97 -8.46 -8.62 8.08
C LYS A 97 -8.35 -7.42 7.13
N PRO A 98 -8.00 -7.65 5.86
CA PRO A 98 -7.94 -6.59 4.85
C PRO A 98 -9.32 -6.01 4.58
N ILE A 99 -9.38 -4.79 4.06
CA ILE A 99 -10.67 -4.15 3.70
C ILE A 99 -11.31 -4.78 2.46
N VAL A 100 -10.51 -5.32 1.53
CA VAL A 100 -10.96 -5.90 0.26
C VAL A 100 -10.39 -7.29 0.10
N GLU A 101 -11.25 -8.27 -0.21
CA GLU A 101 -10.85 -9.65 -0.52
C GLU A 101 -11.44 -10.09 -1.86
N GLY A 102 -10.63 -10.79 -2.65
CA GLY A 102 -11.04 -11.29 -3.95
C GLY A 102 -11.19 -10.21 -5.01
N GLY A 103 -12.03 -10.48 -5.98
CA GLY A 103 -12.27 -9.64 -7.15
C GLY A 103 -11.41 -10.00 -8.35
N SER A 104 -11.67 -9.37 -9.49
CA SER A 104 -10.95 -9.64 -10.73
C SER A 104 -10.90 -8.43 -11.65
N ILE A 105 -9.91 -8.43 -12.53
CA ILE A 105 -9.73 -7.43 -13.58
C ILE A 105 -9.65 -8.17 -14.91
N GLU A 106 -10.45 -7.76 -15.90
CA GLU A 106 -10.34 -8.25 -17.26
C GLU A 106 -9.36 -7.36 -18.04
N ILE A 107 -8.39 -7.98 -18.69
CA ILE A 107 -7.43 -7.30 -19.56
C ILE A 107 -7.52 -7.89 -20.98
N ASP A 108 -7.15 -7.11 -21.98
CA ASP A 108 -6.99 -7.56 -23.37
C ASP A 108 -5.49 -7.79 -23.63
N VAL A 109 -5.18 -8.98 -24.10
CA VAL A 109 -3.82 -9.37 -24.48
C VAL A 109 -3.86 -9.89 -25.92
N ASP A 110 -3.38 -9.09 -26.85
CA ASP A 110 -3.35 -9.42 -28.29
C ASP A 110 -4.72 -9.77 -28.89
N GLY A 111 -5.79 -9.17 -28.35
CA GLY A 111 -7.18 -9.40 -28.79
C GLY A 111 -7.91 -10.51 -28.03
N ASP A 112 -7.22 -11.23 -27.14
CA ASP A 112 -7.81 -12.21 -26.25
C ASP A 112 -8.06 -11.62 -24.87
N LYS A 113 -9.24 -11.87 -24.32
CA LYS A 113 -9.59 -11.46 -22.96
C LYS A 113 -8.99 -12.39 -21.94
N LYS A 114 -8.28 -11.82 -20.95
CA LYS A 114 -7.72 -12.55 -19.84
C LYS A 114 -8.20 -11.97 -18.51
N THR A 115 -8.70 -12.84 -17.64
CA THR A 115 -9.09 -12.45 -16.28
C THR A 115 -7.91 -12.58 -15.35
N ILE A 116 -7.60 -11.52 -14.61
CA ILE A 116 -6.59 -11.50 -13.56
C ILE A 116 -7.33 -11.45 -12.22
N ASN A 117 -7.21 -12.51 -11.44
CA ASN A 117 -7.80 -12.56 -10.11
C ASN A 117 -6.95 -11.76 -9.11
N ILE A 118 -7.63 -11.08 -8.21
CA ILE A 118 -7.04 -10.35 -7.10
C ILE A 118 -7.23 -11.17 -5.83
N THR A 119 -6.15 -11.33 -5.06
CA THR A 119 -6.22 -12.03 -3.77
C THR A 119 -6.84 -11.11 -2.72
N ARG A 120 -6.34 -9.89 -2.63
CA ARG A 120 -6.80 -8.87 -1.68
C ARG A 120 -6.31 -7.49 -2.07
N ALA A 121 -6.94 -6.48 -1.51
CA ALA A 121 -6.34 -5.15 -1.43
C ALA A 121 -6.51 -4.61 0.00
N HIS A 122 -5.46 -4.00 0.54
CA HIS A 122 -5.43 -3.56 1.91
C HIS A 122 -4.80 -2.18 2.07
N LEU A 123 -5.24 -1.48 3.12
CA LEU A 123 -4.71 -0.16 3.46
C LEU A 123 -3.42 -0.28 4.25
N GLU A 124 -2.47 0.55 3.89
CA GLU A 124 -1.23 0.74 4.64
C GLU A 124 -0.69 2.17 4.51
N GLU A 125 0.28 2.52 5.32
CA GLU A 125 0.97 3.80 5.24
C GLU A 125 2.27 3.68 4.44
N ASP A 126 2.60 4.71 3.65
CA ASP A 126 3.87 4.79 2.95
C ASP A 126 5.03 5.12 3.91
N ALA A 127 6.23 4.72 3.56
CA ALA A 127 7.46 5.15 4.21
C ALA A 127 7.90 6.53 3.71
N GLY A 128 8.82 7.16 4.40
CA GLY A 128 9.51 8.35 3.93
C GLY A 128 10.39 8.08 2.71
N LYS A 129 11.26 9.00 2.39
CA LYS A 129 12.22 8.89 1.29
C LYS A 129 13.64 8.99 1.82
N SER A 130 14.47 7.98 1.53
CA SER A 130 15.92 8.03 1.72
C SER A 130 16.58 8.51 0.44
N ILE A 131 17.40 9.55 0.54
CA ILE A 131 18.12 10.16 -0.58
C ILE A 131 19.61 9.92 -0.35
N HIS A 132 20.21 9.10 -1.19
CA HIS A 132 21.61 8.66 -1.04
C HIS A 132 22.60 9.51 -1.84
N ASP A 133 22.13 10.19 -2.89
CA ASP A 133 22.99 10.89 -3.85
C ASP A 133 23.18 12.38 -3.53
N ALA A 134 22.54 12.89 -2.45
CA ALA A 134 22.62 14.30 -2.11
C ALA A 134 23.98 14.72 -1.53
N TYR A 135 24.67 13.79 -0.84
CA TYR A 135 25.98 13.99 -0.22
C TYR A 135 26.81 12.71 -0.27
N PRO A 136 28.15 12.79 -0.43
CA PRO A 136 29.01 11.61 -0.58
C PRO A 136 28.98 10.65 0.62
N ASP A 137 28.84 11.19 1.84
CA ASP A 137 28.99 10.41 3.10
C ASP A 137 27.73 10.40 3.96
N LYS A 138 26.58 10.84 3.42
CA LYS A 138 25.35 10.97 4.21
C LYS A 138 24.13 10.62 3.40
N SER A 139 23.20 9.90 4.03
CA SER A 139 21.82 9.77 3.54
C SER A 139 20.96 10.86 4.15
N VAL A 140 20.17 11.52 3.33
CA VAL A 140 19.17 12.52 3.75
C VAL A 140 17.81 11.85 3.80
N ILE A 141 17.04 12.15 4.83
CA ILE A 141 15.70 11.60 5.02
C ILE A 141 14.67 12.71 4.84
N ASP A 142 13.71 12.46 3.96
CA ASP A 142 12.51 13.28 3.79
C ASP A 142 11.27 12.48 4.22
N LEU A 143 10.61 12.93 5.27
CA LEU A 143 9.44 12.27 5.87
C LEU A 143 8.11 12.82 5.34
N ASN A 144 8.11 13.69 4.34
CA ASN A 144 6.87 14.21 3.77
C ASN A 144 5.95 13.10 3.24
N ARG A 145 6.53 12.02 2.70
CA ARG A 145 5.78 10.87 2.21
C ARG A 145 5.36 9.90 3.32
N ALA A 146 6.10 9.84 4.44
CA ALA A 146 5.81 8.94 5.54
C ALA A 146 4.37 9.11 6.05
N GLY A 147 3.61 8.02 6.09
CA GLY A 147 2.20 8.03 6.50
C GLY A 147 1.21 8.37 5.37
N THR A 148 1.65 8.62 4.14
CA THR A 148 0.74 8.77 2.99
C THR A 148 -0.06 7.48 2.80
N PRO A 149 -1.40 7.57 2.61
CA PRO A 149 -2.22 6.37 2.46
C PRO A 149 -1.87 5.61 1.17
N LEU A 150 -1.59 4.32 1.32
CA LEU A 150 -1.43 3.36 0.23
C LEU A 150 -2.58 2.35 0.24
N LEU A 151 -2.93 1.90 -0.97
CA LEU A 151 -3.66 0.67 -1.18
C LEU A 151 -2.70 -0.32 -1.84
N GLU A 152 -2.33 -1.37 -1.13
CA GLU A 152 -1.58 -2.48 -1.70
C GLU A 152 -2.54 -3.48 -2.31
N ILE A 153 -2.36 -3.77 -3.60
CA ILE A 153 -3.20 -4.66 -4.39
C ILE A 153 -2.36 -5.88 -4.74
N VAL A 154 -2.80 -7.05 -4.28
CA VAL A 154 -2.07 -8.32 -4.45
C VAL A 154 -2.84 -9.20 -5.43
N SER A 155 -2.22 -9.50 -6.58
CA SER A 155 -2.79 -10.43 -7.55
C SER A 155 -2.62 -11.88 -7.09
N CYS A 156 -3.46 -12.78 -7.63
CA CYS A 156 -3.13 -14.19 -7.68
C CYS A 156 -1.90 -14.42 -8.55
N LEU A 157 -1.29 -15.59 -8.42
CA LEU A 157 -0.17 -15.97 -9.27
C LEU A 157 -0.62 -16.11 -10.72
N LEU A 158 0.14 -15.50 -11.62
CA LEU A 158 -0.07 -15.54 -13.06
C LEU A 158 0.89 -16.56 -13.67
N TYR A 159 0.35 -17.47 -14.48
CA TYR A 159 1.12 -18.52 -15.13
C TYR A 159 1.17 -18.28 -16.63
N THR A 160 2.28 -18.62 -17.25
CA THR A 160 2.43 -18.57 -18.72
C THR A 160 1.87 -19.82 -19.38
N SER A 161 1.65 -20.89 -18.62
CA SER A 161 1.01 -22.14 -19.06
C SER A 161 -0.07 -22.52 -18.04
N PRO A 162 -1.10 -23.31 -18.43
CA PRO A 162 -2.08 -23.83 -17.48
C PRO A 162 -1.39 -24.63 -16.39
N SER A 163 -1.59 -24.20 -15.15
CA SER A 163 -1.04 -24.88 -13.96
C SER A 163 -2.17 -25.52 -13.16
N PRO A 164 -1.93 -26.70 -12.57
CA PRO A 164 -2.90 -27.33 -11.65
C PRO A 164 -3.24 -26.47 -10.42
N ARG A 165 -2.45 -25.41 -10.15
CA ARG A 165 -2.70 -24.47 -9.03
C ARG A 165 -3.69 -23.37 -9.36
N ASP A 166 -4.02 -23.19 -10.64
CA ASP A 166 -5.00 -22.21 -11.11
C ASP A 166 -6.42 -22.78 -11.21
N GLN A 167 -6.61 -24.02 -10.79
CA GLN A 167 -7.88 -24.74 -10.82
C GLN A 167 -8.51 -24.87 -9.43
#